data_8f5b7862694587bf07914eb6cc88ff47
#
_entry.id   8f5b7862694587bf07914eb6cc88ff47
#
_cell.length_a   1.000
_cell.length_b   1.000
_cell.length_c   1.000
_cell.angle_alpha   90.00
_cell.angle_beta   90.00
_cell.angle_gamma   90.00
#
_symmetry.space_group_name_H-M   'P 1'
#
loop_
_entity.id
_entity.type
_entity.pdbx_description
1 polymer ?
#
loop_
_entity_poly.entity_id
_entity_poly.type
_entity_poly.pdbx_seq_one_letter_code
_entity_poly.pdbx_strand_id
1 'polypeptide(L)'
;ENIPVGVVDLDNTATSRNISRRISAAPTFRVTEHFTDEADARRALQQKDIYGYLVIPPRFEQKAVTGTGATLTYYYHYALLSVGSELMAAFENTLAPVALSPIVMQAEALGVSGEQIQTFLLPVEASTHPLYNPDMDYSIYLSQPFFFVLFQILILLTTVYSIGGEL
;
A
#
# COMPACT_ATOMS: atom_id res chain seq x y z
N GLU A 1 -2.47 -9.99 12.41
CA GLU A 1 -1.42 -10.62 11.58
C GLU A 1 -0.47 -9.53 11.13
N ASN A 2 0.81 -9.61 11.51
CA ASN A 2 1.79 -8.57 11.19
C ASN A 2 2.22 -8.73 9.72
N ILE A 3 1.70 -7.91 8.83
CA ILE A 3 1.98 -7.98 7.41
C ILE A 3 3.37 -7.37 7.12
N PRO A 4 4.29 -8.11 6.48
CA PRO A 4 5.62 -7.59 6.15
C PRO A 4 5.54 -6.48 5.11
N VAL A 5 6.09 -5.32 5.46
CA VAL A 5 6.15 -4.13 4.60
C VAL A 5 7.56 -3.54 4.58
N GLY A 6 7.88 -2.85 3.49
CA GLY A 6 9.13 -2.11 3.33
C GLY A 6 8.96 -0.61 3.48
N VAL A 7 10.03 0.09 3.78
CA VAL A 7 10.09 1.57 3.78
C VAL A 7 11.25 2.01 2.92
N VAL A 8 10.98 2.88 1.95
CA VAL A 8 11.97 3.56 1.11
C VAL A 8 12.04 5.01 1.56
N ASP A 9 13.09 5.36 2.29
CA ASP A 9 13.31 6.72 2.78
C ASP A 9 14.33 7.45 1.92
N LEU A 10 13.83 8.34 1.03
CA LEU A 10 14.65 9.17 0.15
C LEU A 10 14.88 10.59 0.72
N ASP A 11 14.22 10.92 1.84
CA ASP A 11 14.33 12.23 2.48
C ASP A 11 15.45 12.27 3.53
N ASN A 12 15.64 11.18 4.26
CA ASN A 12 16.69 11.04 5.30
C ASN A 12 16.66 12.12 6.39
N THR A 13 15.50 12.69 6.67
CA THR A 13 15.32 13.75 7.69
C THR A 13 14.91 13.19 9.05
N ALA A 14 14.78 14.06 10.04
CA ALA A 14 14.21 13.69 11.34
C ALA A 14 12.73 13.29 11.23
N THR A 15 12.01 13.97 10.35
CA THR A 15 10.60 13.72 10.05
C THR A 15 10.41 12.36 9.39
N SER A 16 11.19 12.02 8.35
CA SER A 16 11.08 10.73 7.66
C SER A 16 11.39 9.56 8.61
N ARG A 17 12.41 9.68 9.46
CA ARG A 17 12.73 8.69 10.49
C ARG A 17 11.61 8.55 11.55
N ASN A 18 10.92 9.64 11.88
CA ASN A 18 9.78 9.58 12.81
C ASN A 18 8.60 8.83 12.15
N ILE A 19 8.30 9.11 10.88
CA ILE A 19 7.29 8.39 10.09
C ILE A 19 7.60 6.89 10.07
N SER A 20 8.83 6.51 9.71
CA SER A 20 9.29 5.11 9.67
C SER A 20 9.11 4.41 11.02
N ARG A 21 9.48 5.07 12.12
CA ARG A 21 9.30 4.52 13.48
C ARG A 21 7.83 4.32 13.85
N ARG A 22 6.95 5.26 13.50
CA ARG A 22 5.52 5.14 13.79
C ARG A 22 4.87 4.01 13.00
N ILE A 23 5.25 3.82 11.74
CA ILE A 23 4.78 2.69 10.94
C ILE A 23 5.27 1.37 11.54
N SER A 24 6.54 1.32 11.97
CA SER A 24 7.09 0.14 12.65
C SER A 24 6.40 -0.18 13.98
N ALA A 25 5.83 0.82 14.63
CA ALA A 25 5.09 0.65 15.88
C ALA A 25 3.61 0.28 15.68
N ALA A 26 3.09 0.36 14.45
CA ALA A 26 1.71 0.01 14.17
C ALA A 26 1.51 -1.52 14.24
N PRO A 27 0.49 -2.01 14.96
CA PRO A 27 0.30 -3.44 15.22
C PRO A 27 -0.01 -4.24 13.94
N THR A 28 -0.50 -3.60 12.90
CA THR A 28 -0.89 -4.22 11.63
C THR A 28 0.31 -4.49 10.73
N PHE A 29 1.37 -3.69 10.83
CA PHE A 29 2.54 -3.77 9.98
C PHE A 29 3.75 -4.34 10.71
N ARG A 30 4.56 -5.07 9.98
CA ARG A 30 5.91 -5.41 10.38
C ARG A 30 6.87 -4.87 9.34
N VAL A 31 7.55 -3.75 9.63
CA VAL A 31 8.62 -3.26 8.77
C VAL A 31 9.77 -4.24 8.82
N THR A 32 9.99 -4.97 7.73
CA THR A 32 11.02 -6.00 7.62
C THR A 32 12.31 -5.42 7.07
N GLU A 33 12.21 -4.45 6.17
CA GLU A 33 13.37 -3.88 5.48
C GLU A 33 13.23 -2.38 5.23
N HIS A 34 14.37 -1.70 5.30
CA HIS A 34 14.54 -0.31 4.89
C HIS A 34 15.36 -0.29 3.60
N PHE A 35 14.75 0.20 2.53
CA PHE A 35 15.39 0.29 1.23
C PHE A 35 15.90 1.70 0.98
N THR A 36 17.03 1.80 0.30
CA THR A 36 17.60 3.06 -0.17
C THR A 36 17.21 3.40 -1.60
N ASP A 37 16.66 2.42 -2.32
CA ASP A 37 16.20 2.56 -3.70
C ASP A 37 14.82 1.88 -3.86
N GLU A 38 13.95 2.54 -4.61
CA GLU A 38 12.61 2.03 -4.94
C GLU A 38 12.67 0.75 -5.79
N ALA A 39 13.69 0.61 -6.65
CA ALA A 39 13.85 -0.58 -7.49
C ALA A 39 14.06 -1.86 -6.66
N ASP A 40 14.76 -1.76 -5.54
CA ASP A 40 14.98 -2.88 -4.63
C ASP A 40 13.69 -3.26 -3.89
N ALA A 41 12.95 -2.27 -3.40
CA ALA A 41 11.66 -2.47 -2.77
C ALA A 41 10.65 -3.12 -3.73
N ARG A 42 10.63 -2.68 -4.99
CA ARG A 42 9.79 -3.26 -6.02
C ARG A 42 10.14 -4.73 -6.31
N ARG A 43 11.44 -5.07 -6.33
CA ARG A 43 11.90 -6.47 -6.48
C ARG A 43 11.45 -7.34 -5.30
N ALA A 44 11.62 -6.87 -4.07
CA ALA A 44 11.17 -7.57 -2.87
C ALA A 44 9.64 -7.80 -2.89
N LEU A 45 8.87 -6.81 -3.37
CA LEU A 45 7.43 -6.94 -3.55
C LEU A 45 7.07 -8.00 -4.62
N GLN A 46 7.80 -8.04 -5.74
CA GLN A 46 7.60 -9.05 -6.79
C GLN A 46 7.96 -10.47 -6.32
N GLN A 47 8.98 -10.60 -5.47
CA GLN A 47 9.41 -11.86 -4.87
C GLN A 47 8.50 -12.31 -3.73
N LYS A 48 7.55 -11.45 -3.31
CA LYS A 48 6.64 -11.66 -2.18
C LYS A 48 7.33 -11.72 -0.81
N ASP A 49 8.52 -11.15 -0.70
CA ASP A 49 9.22 -10.98 0.58
C ASP A 49 8.53 -9.92 1.44
N ILE A 50 7.93 -8.92 0.77
CA ILE A 50 7.05 -7.90 1.35
C ILE A 50 5.74 -7.83 0.57
N TYR A 51 4.66 -7.40 1.22
CA TYR A 51 3.33 -7.23 0.60
C TYR A 51 3.02 -5.78 0.25
N GLY A 52 3.83 -4.84 0.69
CA GLY A 52 3.75 -3.45 0.33
C GLY A 52 4.99 -2.68 0.76
N TYR A 53 5.18 -1.48 0.21
CA TYR A 53 6.24 -0.57 0.64
C TYR A 53 5.78 0.88 0.55
N LEU A 54 6.26 1.69 1.50
CA LEU A 54 6.05 3.12 1.56
C LEU A 54 7.26 3.84 0.95
N VAL A 55 7.01 4.84 0.12
CA VAL A 55 8.04 5.75 -0.40
C VAL A 55 7.86 7.12 0.25
N ILE A 56 8.89 7.57 0.94
CA ILE A 56 9.02 8.94 1.44
C ILE A 56 9.89 9.69 0.43
N PRO A 57 9.32 10.61 -0.37
CA PRO A 57 10.04 11.26 -1.44
C PRO A 57 11.10 12.24 -0.91
N PRO A 58 12.09 12.61 -1.73
CA PRO A 58 13.09 13.59 -1.33
C PRO A 58 12.46 14.97 -1.07
N ARG A 59 12.98 15.69 -0.10
CA ARG A 59 12.47 17.00 0.37
C ARG A 59 11.04 16.93 0.94
N PHE A 60 10.65 15.77 1.47
CA PHE A 60 9.33 15.60 2.09
C PHE A 60 9.13 16.58 3.25
N GLU A 61 10.09 16.64 4.19
CA GLU A 61 10.02 17.55 5.35
C GLU A 61 9.91 19.02 4.91
N GLN A 62 10.71 19.44 3.94
CA GLN A 62 10.64 20.80 3.42
C GLN A 62 9.28 21.13 2.81
N LYS A 63 8.72 20.23 2.00
CA LYS A 63 7.39 20.41 1.39
C LYS A 63 6.27 20.42 2.44
N ALA A 64 6.36 19.54 3.44
CA ALA A 64 5.40 19.50 4.53
C ALA A 64 5.39 20.81 5.32
N VAL A 65 6.56 21.36 5.63
CA VAL A 65 6.74 22.62 6.35
C VAL A 65 6.28 23.84 5.55
N THR A 66 6.56 23.85 4.25
CA THR A 66 6.19 24.98 3.36
C THR A 66 4.74 24.94 2.88
N GLY A 67 3.99 23.86 3.17
CA GLY A 67 2.61 23.70 2.72
C GLY A 67 2.48 23.52 1.20
N THR A 68 3.57 23.16 0.51
CA THR A 68 3.59 22.98 -0.95
C THR A 68 3.10 21.61 -1.41
N GLY A 69 2.49 20.84 -0.50
CA GLY A 69 1.99 19.48 -0.76
C GLY A 69 3.10 18.42 -0.62
N ALA A 70 3.07 17.67 0.46
CA ALA A 70 3.94 16.53 0.68
C ALA A 70 3.12 15.27 0.45
N THR A 71 3.49 14.45 -0.52
CA THR A 71 2.77 13.21 -0.86
C THR A 71 3.61 12.02 -0.41
N LEU A 72 3.01 11.13 0.39
CA LEU A 72 3.53 9.81 0.68
C LEU A 72 2.93 8.83 -0.31
N THR A 73 3.76 8.02 -0.96
CA THR A 73 3.29 7.04 -1.93
C THR A 73 3.42 5.65 -1.35
N TYR A 74 2.34 4.89 -1.42
CA TYR A 74 2.31 3.51 -0.96
C TYR A 74 1.99 2.55 -2.10
N TYR A 75 2.84 1.54 -2.28
CA TYR A 75 2.67 0.47 -3.24
C TYR A 75 2.36 -0.82 -2.51
N TYR A 76 1.37 -1.57 -2.97
CA TYR A 76 0.99 -2.83 -2.36
C TYR A 76 0.58 -3.88 -3.38
N HIS A 77 0.68 -5.14 -2.97
CA HIS A 77 0.35 -6.28 -3.80
C HIS A 77 -1.12 -6.65 -3.63
N TYR A 78 -1.95 -6.39 -4.62
CA TYR A 78 -3.40 -6.62 -4.57
C TYR A 78 -3.84 -8.01 -5.07
N ALA A 79 -2.91 -8.95 -5.30
CA ALA A 79 -3.27 -10.28 -5.81
C ALA A 79 -4.07 -11.14 -4.81
N LEU A 80 -4.00 -10.80 -3.52
CA LEU A 80 -4.82 -11.43 -2.48
C LEU A 80 -5.82 -10.40 -1.98
N LEU A 81 -7.06 -10.53 -2.40
CA LEU A 81 -8.15 -9.56 -2.17
C LEU A 81 -8.32 -9.19 -0.69
N SER A 82 -8.22 -10.17 0.21
CA SER A 82 -8.33 -9.96 1.66
C SER A 82 -7.14 -9.21 2.25
N VAL A 83 -5.92 -9.55 1.85
CA VAL A 83 -4.70 -8.92 2.36
C VAL A 83 -4.56 -7.50 1.82
N GLY A 84 -4.91 -7.27 0.54
CA GLY A 84 -4.85 -5.96 -0.09
C GLY A 84 -5.80 -4.95 0.53
N SER A 85 -7.04 -5.35 0.84
CA SER A 85 -8.02 -4.48 1.48
C SER A 85 -7.68 -4.15 2.94
N GLU A 86 -7.15 -5.12 3.70
CA GLU A 86 -6.66 -4.89 5.06
C GLU A 86 -5.46 -3.95 5.08
N LEU A 87 -4.52 -4.13 4.14
CA LEU A 87 -3.36 -3.25 3.98
C LEU A 87 -3.78 -1.82 3.66
N MET A 88 -4.71 -1.63 2.72
CA MET A 88 -5.21 -0.31 2.34
C MET A 88 -5.86 0.38 3.54
N ALA A 89 -6.78 -0.28 4.22
CA ALA A 89 -7.47 0.28 5.39
C ALA A 89 -6.52 0.59 6.55
N ALA A 90 -5.57 -0.31 6.83
CA ALA A 90 -4.58 -0.09 7.88
C ALA A 90 -3.63 1.07 7.53
N PHE A 91 -3.31 1.22 6.25
CA PHE A 91 -2.45 2.27 5.76
C PHE A 91 -3.13 3.64 5.86
N GLU A 92 -4.37 3.77 5.40
CA GLU A 92 -5.17 4.99 5.53
C GLU A 92 -5.31 5.40 7.00
N ASN A 93 -5.63 4.45 7.88
CA ASN A 93 -5.80 4.72 9.31
C ASN A 93 -4.49 5.09 10.03
N THR A 94 -3.35 4.59 9.55
CA THR A 94 -2.05 4.81 10.21
C THR A 94 -1.31 6.00 9.63
N LEU A 95 -1.36 6.21 8.31
CA LEU A 95 -0.59 7.27 7.65
C LEU A 95 -1.20 8.65 7.77
N ALA A 96 -2.51 8.79 7.70
CA ALA A 96 -3.15 10.10 7.76
C ALA A 96 -2.74 10.87 9.04
N PRO A 97 -2.81 10.29 10.26
CA PRO A 97 -2.35 10.95 11.47
C PRO A 97 -0.83 11.20 11.51
N VAL A 98 -0.05 10.28 10.92
CA VAL A 98 1.42 10.34 10.96
C VAL A 98 1.95 11.41 10.01
N ALA A 99 1.38 11.50 8.82
CA ALA A 99 1.77 12.48 7.82
C ALA A 99 1.46 13.93 8.25
N LEU A 100 0.42 14.11 9.06
CA LEU A 100 0.04 15.41 9.61
C LEU A 100 0.85 15.82 10.85
N SER A 101 1.51 14.89 11.51
CA SER A 101 2.19 15.16 12.80
C SER A 101 3.27 16.24 12.74
N PRO A 102 4.11 16.38 11.69
CA PRO A 102 5.11 17.46 11.63
C PRO A 102 4.47 18.84 11.48
N ILE A 103 3.38 18.93 10.74
CA ILE A 103 2.65 20.17 10.50
C ILE A 103 1.96 20.62 11.79
N VAL A 104 1.34 19.68 12.49
CA VAL A 104 0.70 19.94 13.78
C VAL A 104 1.71 20.41 14.83
N MET A 105 2.84 19.73 14.97
CA MET A 105 3.90 20.13 15.92
C MET A 105 4.45 21.53 15.64
N GLN A 106 4.60 21.91 14.37
CA GLN A 106 5.11 23.23 14.01
C GLN A 106 4.06 24.32 14.21
N ALA A 107 2.80 24.05 13.91
CA ALA A 107 1.71 24.99 14.15
C ALA A 107 1.46 25.23 15.65
N GLU A 108 1.56 24.18 16.48
CA GLU A 108 1.53 24.30 17.94
C GLU A 108 2.70 25.13 18.47
N ALA A 109 3.90 24.97 17.90
CA ALA A 109 5.07 25.79 18.25
C ALA A 109 4.88 27.28 17.90
N LEU A 110 4.02 27.58 16.92
CA LEU A 110 3.64 28.94 16.51
C LEU A 110 2.41 29.48 17.26
N GLY A 111 1.88 28.71 18.22
CA GLY A 111 0.73 29.11 19.06
C GLY A 111 -0.62 28.98 18.38
N VAL A 112 -0.72 28.24 17.27
CA VAL A 112 -1.99 27.96 16.58
C VAL A 112 -2.67 26.77 17.26
N SER A 113 -3.91 26.92 17.66
CA SER A 113 -4.67 25.85 18.32
C SER A 113 -5.01 24.70 17.37
N GLY A 114 -5.03 23.45 17.87
CA GLY A 114 -5.28 22.24 17.07
C GLY A 114 -6.56 22.26 16.24
N GLU A 115 -7.62 22.94 16.69
CA GLU A 115 -8.87 23.10 15.93
C GLU A 115 -8.70 23.99 14.69
N GLN A 116 -7.87 25.02 14.79
CA GLN A 116 -7.56 25.90 13.64
C GLN A 116 -6.67 25.20 12.63
N ILE A 117 -5.82 24.29 13.08
CA ILE A 117 -4.91 23.53 12.21
C ILE A 117 -5.71 22.60 11.27
N GLN A 118 -6.78 21.97 11.74
CA GLN A 118 -7.63 21.10 10.92
C GLN A 118 -8.27 21.81 9.71
N THR A 119 -8.48 23.11 9.81
CA THR A 119 -9.10 23.91 8.73
C THR A 119 -8.07 24.32 7.66
N PHE A 120 -6.79 24.38 8.02
CA PHE A 120 -5.69 24.79 7.13
C PHE A 120 -4.87 23.63 6.59
N LEU A 121 -5.09 22.41 7.10
CA LEU A 121 -4.40 21.23 6.59
C LEU A 121 -4.92 20.91 5.19
N LEU A 122 -4.14 21.31 4.19
CA LEU A 122 -4.19 20.66 2.89
C LEU A 122 -3.87 19.18 3.16
N PRO A 123 -4.73 18.25 2.74
CA PRO A 123 -4.50 16.84 3.02
C PRO A 123 -3.13 16.45 2.46
N VAL A 124 -2.31 15.83 3.29
CA VAL A 124 -1.18 15.06 2.78
C VAL A 124 -1.82 13.93 2.01
N GLU A 125 -1.76 14.00 0.71
CA GLU A 125 -2.35 12.98 -0.15
C GLU A 125 -1.52 11.69 0.00
N ALA A 126 -2.14 10.69 0.56
CA ALA A 126 -1.64 9.33 0.48
C ALA A 126 -2.04 8.79 -0.90
N SER A 127 -1.12 8.80 -1.84
CA SER A 127 -1.36 8.19 -3.15
C SER A 127 -1.15 6.69 -3.03
N THR A 128 -2.21 5.92 -3.23
CA THR A 128 -2.16 4.45 -3.21
C THR A 128 -2.08 3.93 -4.63
N HIS A 129 -1.06 3.11 -4.90
CA HIS A 129 -0.88 2.45 -6.19
C HIS A 129 -0.99 0.93 -6.03
N PRO A 130 -2.13 0.33 -6.37
CA PRO A 130 -2.24 -1.12 -6.43
C PRO A 130 -1.41 -1.64 -7.61
N LEU A 131 -0.45 -2.51 -7.31
CA LEU A 131 0.28 -3.27 -8.33
C LEU A 131 -0.48 -4.58 -8.58
N TYR A 132 -0.62 -4.98 -9.85
CA TYR A 132 -1.38 -6.19 -10.27
C TYR A 132 -2.90 -6.12 -10.05
N ASN A 133 -3.59 -5.33 -10.70
CA ASN A 133 -5.02 -5.08 -10.76
C ASN A 133 -5.38 -3.67 -10.25
N PRO A 134 -4.86 -2.62 -10.95
CA PRO A 134 -5.04 -1.23 -10.52
C PRO A 134 -6.52 -0.81 -10.49
N ASP A 135 -7.35 -1.41 -11.33
CA ASP A 135 -8.79 -1.06 -11.43
C ASP A 135 -9.68 -1.86 -10.48
N MET A 136 -9.08 -2.71 -9.61
CA MET A 136 -9.82 -3.64 -8.73
C MET A 136 -10.87 -4.47 -9.52
N ASP A 137 -10.57 -4.81 -10.77
CA ASP A 137 -11.49 -5.49 -11.63
C ASP A 137 -11.60 -6.97 -11.28
N TYR A 138 -12.76 -7.35 -10.79
CA TYR A 138 -13.11 -8.73 -10.47
C TYR A 138 -13.00 -9.66 -11.69
N SER A 139 -13.15 -9.13 -12.91
CA SER A 139 -13.07 -9.93 -14.13
C SER A 139 -11.69 -10.52 -14.33
N ILE A 140 -10.63 -9.77 -14.01
CA ILE A 140 -9.23 -10.23 -14.08
C ILE A 140 -8.96 -11.32 -13.03
N TYR A 141 -9.51 -11.16 -11.83
CA TYR A 141 -9.34 -12.12 -10.74
C TYR A 141 -10.10 -13.42 -10.97
N LEU A 142 -11.33 -13.33 -11.49
CA LEU A 142 -12.20 -14.49 -11.72
C LEU A 142 -11.97 -15.18 -13.06
N SER A 143 -11.42 -14.49 -14.05
CA SER A 143 -11.22 -15.07 -15.39
C SER A 143 -10.31 -16.30 -15.36
N GLN A 144 -9.25 -16.28 -14.61
CA GLN A 144 -8.29 -17.38 -14.54
C GLN A 144 -8.91 -18.68 -13.99
N PRO A 145 -9.52 -18.72 -12.78
CA PRO A 145 -10.18 -19.92 -12.28
C PRO A 145 -11.39 -20.34 -13.12
N PHE A 146 -12.12 -19.37 -13.71
CA PHE A 146 -13.25 -19.66 -14.57
C PHE A 146 -12.87 -20.41 -15.84
N PHE A 147 -11.74 -20.04 -16.46
CA PHE A 147 -11.20 -20.78 -17.61
C PHE A 147 -10.85 -22.22 -17.25
N PHE A 148 -10.26 -22.48 -16.10
CA PHE A 148 -9.93 -23.84 -15.65
C PHE A 148 -11.18 -24.67 -15.44
N VAL A 149 -12.24 -24.11 -14.81
CA VAL A 149 -13.51 -24.80 -14.59
C VAL A 149 -14.19 -25.12 -15.93
N LEU A 150 -14.25 -24.16 -16.86
CA LEU A 150 -14.80 -24.39 -18.19
C LEU A 150 -14.05 -25.50 -18.94
N PHE A 151 -12.72 -25.49 -18.90
CA PHE A 151 -11.91 -26.50 -19.54
C PHE A 151 -12.13 -27.88 -18.92
N GLN A 152 -12.27 -27.98 -17.62
CA GLN A 152 -12.58 -29.21 -16.91
C GLN A 152 -13.96 -29.77 -17.27
N ILE A 153 -14.98 -28.92 -17.38
CA ILE A 153 -16.31 -29.31 -17.84
C ILE A 153 -16.29 -29.84 -19.27
N LEU A 154 -15.53 -29.19 -20.15
CA LEU A 154 -15.40 -29.58 -21.54
C LEU A 154 -14.73 -30.96 -21.70
N ILE A 155 -13.66 -31.22 -20.92
CA ILE A 155 -13.00 -32.54 -20.87
C ILE A 155 -13.99 -33.61 -20.38
N LEU A 156 -14.72 -33.33 -19.28
CA LEU A 156 -15.73 -34.27 -18.74
C LEU A 156 -16.84 -34.61 -19.77
N LEU A 157 -17.40 -33.58 -20.42
CA LEU A 157 -18.40 -33.77 -21.46
C LEU A 157 -17.87 -34.59 -22.63
N THR A 158 -16.66 -34.30 -23.11
CA THR A 158 -16.06 -35.05 -24.22
C THR A 158 -15.81 -36.50 -23.84
N THR A 159 -15.34 -36.74 -22.61
CA THR A 159 -15.09 -38.09 -22.10
C THR A 159 -16.41 -38.90 -22.00
N VAL A 160 -17.44 -38.30 -21.42
CA VAL A 160 -18.75 -38.93 -21.29
C VAL A 160 -19.37 -39.23 -22.67
N TYR A 161 -19.25 -38.29 -23.61
CA TYR A 161 -19.76 -38.48 -24.97
C TYR A 161 -19.01 -39.59 -25.73
N SER A 162 -17.69 -39.67 -25.59
CA SER A 162 -16.86 -40.70 -26.20
C SER A 162 -17.21 -42.11 -25.69
N ILE A 163 -17.39 -42.25 -24.35
CA ILE A 163 -17.74 -43.55 -23.75
C ILE A 163 -19.18 -43.92 -24.09
N GLY A 164 -20.10 -42.94 -24.06
CA GLY A 164 -21.54 -43.20 -24.37
C GLY A 164 -21.81 -43.48 -25.85
N GLY A 165 -20.92 -43.10 -26.74
CA GLY A 165 -21.02 -43.37 -28.17
C GLY A 165 -20.50 -44.77 -28.58
N GLU A 166 -19.78 -45.48 -27.69
CA GLU A 166 -19.31 -46.83 -27.88
C GLU A 166 -20.24 -47.92 -27.33
N LEU A 167 -21.28 -47.53 -26.56
CA LEU A 167 -22.32 -48.41 -26.03
C LEU A 167 -23.57 -48.39 -26.91
#